data_c57dca0c9d557ecc462b3833ea8ff16b
#
_entry.id   c57dca0c9d557ecc462b3833ea8ff16b
#
_cell.length_a   1.000
_cell.length_b   1.000
_cell.length_c   1.000
_cell.angle_alpha   90.00
_cell.angle_beta   90.00
_cell.angle_gamma   90.00
#
_symmetry.space_group_name_H-M   'P 1'
#
loop_
_entity.id
_entity.type
_entity.pdbx_description
1 polymer ?
#
loop_
_entity_poly.entity_id
_entity_poly.type
_entity_poly.pdbx_seq_one_letter_code
_entity_poly.pdbx_strand_id
1 'polypeptide(L)'
;AQYEDAIINDFTLEADSKETLIAGIASKSAYDELKKGNQFTIGGTFGGGGPSLILTADSVYFQNQCAIVKVNKTTIVITKLRRPFHKLKDFTDLKINLPSFQLLIVKSGYLSPDLENLSVPSFMVLSDGAVNQDLRSISNKQRNRKTYPFQDFYDFTPEASNGKSIIN
;
A
#
# COMPACT_ATOMS: atom_id res chain seq x y z
N ALA A 1 -2.16 -4.39 6.95
CA ALA A 1 -1.09 -4.40 7.94
C ALA A 1 0.00 -5.41 7.59
N GLN A 2 -0.30 -6.66 7.19
CA GLN A 2 0.71 -7.64 6.72
C GLN A 2 1.51 -7.18 5.50
N TYR A 3 0.96 -6.29 4.69
CA TYR A 3 1.58 -5.80 3.46
C TYR A 3 2.63 -4.72 3.68
N GLU A 4 2.45 -3.93 4.71
CA GLU A 4 3.39 -2.84 5.02
C GLU A 4 4.75 -3.42 5.36
N ASP A 5 4.77 -4.58 6.05
CA ASP A 5 6.00 -5.21 6.50
C ASP A 5 6.76 -5.93 5.38
N ALA A 6 6.07 -6.71 4.55
CA ALA A 6 6.69 -7.45 3.46
C ALA A 6 7.32 -6.49 2.43
N ILE A 7 6.58 -5.45 2.04
CA ILE A 7 7.07 -4.47 1.08
C ILE A 7 8.28 -3.72 1.65
N ILE A 8 8.24 -3.30 2.91
CA ILE A 8 9.34 -2.55 3.51
C ILE A 8 10.58 -3.42 3.69
N ASN A 9 10.43 -4.67 4.12
CA ASN A 9 11.57 -5.55 4.34
C ASN A 9 12.26 -5.97 3.04
N ASP A 10 11.53 -6.29 2.00
CA ASP A 10 12.09 -6.68 0.71
C ASP A 10 12.69 -5.50 -0.04
N PHE A 11 12.10 -4.32 0.05
CA PHE A 11 12.60 -3.13 -0.63
C PHE A 11 13.72 -2.41 0.10
N THR A 12 13.89 -2.56 1.41
CA THR A 12 15.01 -1.93 2.12
C THR A 12 16.36 -2.49 1.69
N LEU A 13 16.45 -3.73 1.27
CA LEU A 13 17.71 -4.33 0.78
C LEU A 13 18.15 -3.75 -0.56
N GLU A 14 17.24 -3.38 -1.45
CA GLU A 14 17.55 -2.73 -2.72
C GLU A 14 17.48 -1.19 -2.65
N ALA A 15 16.68 -0.64 -1.76
CA ALA A 15 16.53 0.79 -1.55
C ALA A 15 17.80 1.47 -1.02
N ASP A 16 18.72 0.73 -0.38
CA ASP A 16 20.00 1.28 0.07
C ASP A 16 20.90 1.78 -1.07
N SER A 17 20.63 1.39 -2.29
CA SER A 17 21.38 1.85 -3.48
C SER A 17 20.71 3.02 -4.24
N LYS A 18 19.42 3.29 -4.01
CA LYS A 18 18.62 4.25 -4.80
C LYS A 18 17.81 5.17 -3.89
N GLU A 19 17.64 6.43 -4.30
CA GLU A 19 16.72 7.34 -3.60
C GLU A 19 15.29 6.83 -3.78
N THR A 20 14.70 6.34 -2.69
CA THR A 20 13.39 5.69 -2.67
C THR A 20 12.38 6.52 -1.89
N LEU A 21 11.17 6.62 -2.39
CA LEU A 21 10.03 7.21 -1.68
C LEU A 21 8.95 6.16 -1.42
N ILE A 22 8.56 6.01 -0.16
CA ILE A 22 7.47 5.14 0.26
C ILE A 22 6.32 6.01 0.79
N ALA A 23 5.13 5.89 0.23
CA ALA A 23 3.97 6.67 0.61
C ALA A 23 2.72 5.82 0.88
N GLY A 24 1.84 6.33 1.73
CA GLY A 24 0.56 5.68 2.06
C GLY A 24 0.58 4.85 3.34
N ILE A 25 1.65 4.93 4.14
CA ILE A 25 1.72 4.26 5.44
C ILE A 25 0.94 5.07 6.49
N ALA A 26 -0.11 4.48 7.03
CA ALA A 26 -0.92 5.10 8.09
C ALA A 26 -0.56 4.49 9.45
N SER A 27 0.13 5.26 10.28
CA SER A 27 0.51 4.85 11.64
C SER A 27 0.49 6.04 12.60
N LYS A 28 -0.58 6.13 13.39
CA LYS A 28 -0.69 7.16 14.44
C LYS A 28 0.41 7.00 15.49
N SER A 29 0.73 5.76 15.88
CA SER A 29 1.76 5.48 16.90
C SER A 29 3.14 5.93 16.40
N ALA A 30 3.57 5.54 15.22
CA ALA A 30 4.84 5.97 14.64
C ALA A 30 4.90 7.51 14.49
N TYR A 31 3.82 8.14 14.04
CA TYR A 31 3.73 9.59 13.94
C TYR A 31 3.92 10.29 15.31
N ASP A 32 3.25 9.77 16.34
CA ASP A 32 3.32 10.35 17.69
C ASP A 32 4.71 10.13 18.33
N GLU A 33 5.37 8.97 18.09
CA GLU A 33 6.73 8.72 18.55
C GLU A 33 7.77 9.63 17.86
N LEU A 34 7.65 9.80 16.56
CA LEU A 34 8.49 10.73 15.80
C LEU A 34 8.37 12.17 16.31
N LYS A 35 7.19 12.61 16.74
CA LYS A 35 6.99 13.93 17.35
C LYS A 35 7.71 14.10 18.68
N LYS A 36 7.94 13.02 19.42
CA LYS A 36 8.70 13.03 20.66
C LYS A 36 10.21 12.94 20.42
N GLY A 37 10.65 12.77 19.17
CA GLY A 37 12.04 12.54 18.80
C GLY A 37 12.53 11.12 19.08
N ASN A 38 11.61 10.17 19.22
CA ASN A 38 11.92 8.78 19.48
C ASN A 38 12.18 7.98 18.20
N GLN A 39 12.71 6.78 18.36
CA GLN A 39 12.65 5.76 17.32
C GLN A 39 11.19 5.42 17.02
N PHE A 40 10.90 4.98 15.82
CA PHE A 40 9.56 4.61 15.41
C PHE A 40 9.53 3.18 14.87
N THR A 41 8.38 2.56 15.00
CA THR A 41 8.15 1.20 14.53
C THR A 41 7.14 1.24 13.40
N ILE A 42 7.44 0.58 12.30
CA ILE A 42 6.49 0.28 11.23
C ILE A 42 6.39 -1.22 11.05
N GLY A 43 5.22 -1.67 10.59
CA GLY A 43 4.95 -3.09 10.46
C GLY A 43 4.00 -3.61 11.52
N GLY A 44 3.87 -4.91 11.58
CA GLY A 44 2.92 -5.63 12.40
C GLY A 44 1.64 -6.02 11.64
N THR A 45 0.88 -6.96 12.17
CA THR A 45 -0.38 -7.40 11.58
C THR A 45 -1.57 -6.71 12.21
N PHE A 46 -2.68 -6.61 11.45
CA PHE A 46 -3.95 -6.17 12.00
C PHE A 46 -4.38 -7.14 13.12
N GLY A 47 -4.59 -6.60 14.32
CA GLY A 47 -4.89 -7.41 15.52
C GLY A 47 -3.66 -7.82 16.34
N GLY A 48 -2.47 -7.36 15.96
CA GLY A 48 -1.20 -7.61 16.66
C GLY A 48 -0.45 -8.83 16.11
N GLY A 49 0.86 -8.87 16.37
CA GLY A 49 1.77 -9.87 15.83
C GLY A 49 2.30 -9.52 14.44
N GLY A 50 3.06 -10.41 13.83
CA GLY A 50 3.77 -10.21 12.57
C GLY A 50 5.09 -9.45 12.74
N PRO A 51 5.92 -9.41 11.68
CA PRO A 51 7.20 -8.73 11.72
C PRO A 51 7.03 -7.22 11.86
N SER A 52 7.92 -6.59 12.57
CA SER A 52 7.99 -5.14 12.71
C SER A 52 9.43 -4.67 12.60
N LEU A 53 9.62 -3.47 12.09
CA LEU A 53 10.91 -2.85 11.91
C LEU A 53 11.00 -1.60 12.79
N ILE A 54 12.03 -1.55 13.63
CA ILE A 54 12.34 -0.36 14.42
C ILE A 54 13.37 0.46 13.64
N LEU A 55 13.06 1.71 13.40
CA LEU A 55 13.87 2.62 12.61
C LEU A 55 14.26 3.85 13.43
N THR A 56 15.46 4.36 13.14
CA THR A 56 15.91 5.66 13.60
C THR A 56 15.91 6.61 12.40
N ALA A 57 15.24 7.74 12.55
CA ALA A 57 15.19 8.74 11.49
C ALA A 57 16.49 9.56 11.44
N ASP A 58 17.06 9.75 10.26
CA ASP A 58 18.16 10.70 10.02
C ASP A 58 17.63 12.13 10.06
N SER A 59 16.43 12.32 9.51
CA SER A 59 15.70 13.58 9.60
C SER A 59 14.20 13.37 9.52
N VAL A 60 13.44 14.27 10.10
CA VAL A 60 11.99 14.25 10.05
C VAL A 60 11.46 15.68 9.96
N TYR A 61 10.44 15.89 9.12
CA TYR A 61 9.62 17.09 9.17
C TYR A 61 8.14 16.74 9.10
N PHE A 62 7.32 17.65 9.61
CA PHE A 62 5.86 17.41 9.73
C PHE A 62 5.09 18.42 8.90
N GLN A 63 4.18 17.93 8.08
CA GLN A 63 3.28 18.76 7.26
C GLN A 63 1.95 18.03 7.04
N ASN A 64 0.84 18.75 7.13
CA ASN A 64 -0.50 18.22 6.83
C ASN A 64 -0.84 16.89 7.52
N GLN A 65 -0.47 16.75 8.80
CA GLN A 65 -0.62 15.52 9.59
C GLN A 65 0.17 14.32 9.01
N CYS A 66 1.20 14.58 8.25
CA CYS A 66 2.16 13.59 7.81
C CYS A 66 3.52 13.86 8.45
N ALA A 67 4.25 12.81 8.75
CA ALA A 67 5.67 12.84 9.05
C ALA A 67 6.41 12.36 7.79
N ILE A 68 7.31 13.18 7.30
CA ILE A 68 8.20 12.84 6.20
C ILE A 68 9.55 12.52 6.81
N VAL A 69 9.91 11.27 6.76
CA VAL A 69 11.03 10.69 7.51
C VAL A 69 12.08 10.22 6.52
N LYS A 70 13.32 10.63 6.70
CA LYS A 70 14.46 10.10 5.96
C LYS A 70 15.19 9.07 6.82
N VAL A 71 15.45 7.91 6.21
CA VAL A 71 16.28 6.83 6.76
C VAL A 71 17.20 6.38 5.63
N ASN A 72 18.47 6.67 5.73
CA ASN A 72 19.45 6.46 4.65
C ASN A 72 18.99 7.13 3.33
N LYS A 73 18.82 6.37 2.27
CA LYS A 73 18.31 6.83 0.97
C LYS A 73 16.81 6.69 0.82
N THR A 74 16.12 6.23 1.85
CA THR A 74 14.66 6.03 1.80
C THR A 74 13.94 7.18 2.51
N THR A 75 13.00 7.78 1.83
CA THR A 75 12.05 8.73 2.42
C THR A 75 10.71 8.03 2.61
N ILE A 76 10.20 8.07 3.83
CA ILE A 76 8.95 7.42 4.21
C ILE A 76 7.93 8.48 4.60
N VAL A 77 6.75 8.45 3.99
CA VAL A 77 5.63 9.32 4.35
C VAL A 77 4.67 8.56 5.25
N ILE A 78 4.71 8.89 6.55
CA ILE A 78 3.84 8.32 7.57
C ILE A 78 2.70 9.29 7.84
N THR A 79 1.47 8.83 7.66
CA THR A 79 0.28 9.63 7.91
C THR A 79 -0.30 9.33 9.29
N LYS A 80 -0.70 10.36 10.02
CA LYS A 80 -1.35 10.21 11.33
C LYS A 80 -2.71 9.54 11.20
N LEU A 81 -3.45 9.88 10.15
CA LEU A 81 -4.75 9.30 9.79
C LEU A 81 -4.64 8.62 8.42
N ARG A 82 -5.50 7.65 8.16
CA ARG A 82 -5.53 6.98 6.86
C ARG A 82 -5.78 7.99 5.75
N ARG A 83 -4.83 8.11 4.85
CA ARG A 83 -4.86 9.01 3.70
C ARG A 83 -4.28 8.30 2.48
N PRO A 84 -5.00 8.25 1.36
CA PRO A 84 -4.45 7.73 0.12
C PRO A 84 -3.48 8.73 -0.54
N PHE A 85 -2.57 8.21 -1.36
CA PHE A 85 -1.68 8.97 -2.22
C PHE A 85 -2.00 8.63 -3.67
N HIS A 86 -2.94 9.34 -4.26
CA HIS A 86 -3.47 9.05 -5.60
C HIS A 86 -3.17 10.14 -6.62
N LYS A 87 -2.81 11.33 -6.15
CA LYS A 87 -2.62 12.50 -7.01
C LYS A 87 -1.21 13.06 -6.84
N LEU A 88 -0.68 13.66 -7.89
CA LEU A 88 0.59 14.40 -7.80
C LEU A 88 0.55 15.49 -6.74
N LYS A 89 -0.62 16.09 -6.55
CA LYS A 89 -0.86 17.09 -5.51
C LYS A 89 -0.64 16.55 -4.10
N ASP A 90 -0.87 15.27 -3.84
CA ASP A 90 -0.65 14.67 -2.52
C ASP A 90 0.83 14.72 -2.10
N PHE A 91 1.74 14.71 -3.06
CA PHE A 91 3.18 14.82 -2.86
C PHE A 91 3.64 16.28 -2.83
N THR A 92 3.17 17.11 -3.76
CA THR A 92 3.57 18.52 -3.82
C THR A 92 3.09 19.33 -2.61
N ASP A 93 1.92 19.01 -2.05
CA ASP A 93 1.42 19.60 -0.80
C ASP A 93 2.33 19.28 0.40
N LEU A 94 3.10 18.20 0.32
CA LEU A 94 4.11 17.81 1.32
C LEU A 94 5.52 18.32 0.95
N LYS A 95 5.65 19.14 -0.10
CA LYS A 95 6.92 19.64 -0.65
C LYS A 95 7.87 18.52 -1.12
N ILE A 96 7.31 17.38 -1.51
CA ILE A 96 8.05 16.25 -2.06
C ILE A 96 8.24 16.45 -3.55
N ASN A 97 9.49 16.44 -3.99
CA ASN A 97 9.87 16.52 -5.40
C ASN A 97 10.00 15.08 -5.96
N LEU A 98 8.96 14.55 -6.58
CA LEU A 98 8.97 13.18 -7.11
C LEU A 98 10.14 12.87 -8.06
N PRO A 99 10.53 13.76 -8.99
CA PRO A 99 11.67 13.51 -9.86
C PRO A 99 13.02 13.28 -9.17
N SER A 100 13.16 13.63 -7.89
CA SER A 100 14.38 13.35 -7.13
C SER A 100 14.52 11.90 -6.70
N PHE A 101 13.48 11.09 -6.83
CA PHE A 101 13.47 9.69 -6.44
C PHE A 101 13.58 8.78 -7.67
N GLN A 102 14.32 7.70 -7.53
CA GLN A 102 14.49 6.66 -8.56
C GLN A 102 13.42 5.56 -8.44
N LEU A 103 12.85 5.40 -7.26
CA LEU A 103 11.80 4.44 -6.97
C LEU A 103 10.68 5.09 -6.16
N LEU A 104 9.46 4.96 -6.61
CA LEU A 104 8.26 5.37 -5.90
C LEU A 104 7.42 4.14 -5.54
N ILE A 105 7.20 3.91 -4.26
CA ILE A 105 6.34 2.85 -3.73
C ILE A 105 5.11 3.52 -3.12
N VAL A 106 3.94 3.22 -3.64
CA VAL A 106 2.68 3.75 -3.12
C VAL A 106 1.79 2.60 -2.66
N LYS A 107 1.43 2.63 -1.38
CA LYS A 107 0.44 1.70 -0.86
C LYS A 107 -0.94 2.08 -1.41
N SER A 108 -1.38 1.35 -2.41
CA SER A 108 -2.67 1.56 -3.07
C SER A 108 -3.25 0.25 -3.56
N GLY A 109 -4.57 0.16 -3.65
CA GLY A 109 -5.25 -1.00 -4.24
C GLY A 109 -5.37 -0.93 -5.77
N TYR A 110 -4.94 0.16 -6.39
CA TYR A 110 -4.94 0.38 -7.84
C TYR A 110 -3.97 1.49 -8.22
N LEU A 111 -3.48 1.46 -9.44
CA LEU A 111 -2.69 2.56 -10.01
C LEU A 111 -3.64 3.71 -10.35
N SER A 112 -3.34 4.90 -9.83
CA SER A 112 -4.12 6.09 -10.15
C SER A 112 -3.68 6.71 -11.48
N PRO A 113 -4.59 7.26 -12.28
CA PRO A 113 -4.25 7.87 -13.56
C PRO A 113 -3.20 8.98 -13.47
N ASP A 114 -3.21 9.77 -12.40
CA ASP A 114 -2.21 10.82 -12.17
C ASP A 114 -0.79 10.26 -12.04
N LEU A 115 -0.64 9.09 -11.40
CA LEU A 115 0.65 8.44 -11.21
C LEU A 115 1.07 7.62 -12.42
N GLU A 116 0.11 7.06 -13.16
CA GLU A 116 0.35 6.35 -14.41
C GLU A 116 1.02 7.26 -15.45
N ASN A 117 0.64 8.53 -15.46
CA ASN A 117 1.17 9.53 -16.40
C ASN A 117 2.61 9.99 -16.09
N LEU A 118 3.28 9.45 -15.08
CA LEU A 118 4.68 9.78 -14.78
C LEU A 118 5.69 9.27 -15.82
N SER A 119 5.24 8.58 -16.88
CA SER A 119 6.06 8.06 -18.00
C SER A 119 7.22 7.18 -17.55
N VAL A 120 7.05 6.45 -16.47
CA VAL A 120 8.02 5.50 -15.92
C VAL A 120 7.41 4.10 -15.87
N PRO A 121 8.22 3.02 -15.91
CA PRO A 121 7.70 1.69 -15.70
C PRO A 121 6.91 1.60 -14.39
N SER A 122 5.71 1.04 -14.43
CA SER A 122 4.88 0.83 -13.26
C SER A 122 4.56 -0.65 -13.07
N PHE A 123 4.56 -1.09 -11.81
CA PHE A 123 4.32 -2.47 -11.43
C PHE A 123 3.25 -2.52 -10.34
N MET A 124 2.28 -3.43 -10.50
CA MET A 124 1.37 -3.78 -9.44
C MET A 124 1.95 -4.98 -8.69
N VAL A 125 2.36 -4.77 -7.46
CA VAL A 125 2.85 -5.84 -6.59
C VAL A 125 1.68 -6.45 -5.84
N LEU A 126 1.43 -7.73 -6.06
CA LEU A 126 0.44 -8.50 -5.33
C LEU A 126 1.13 -9.24 -4.20
N SER A 127 0.57 -9.16 -3.00
CA SER A 127 1.11 -9.84 -1.82
C SER A 127 0.00 -10.57 -1.07
N ASP A 128 0.38 -11.60 -0.31
CA ASP A 128 -0.55 -12.34 0.52
C ASP A 128 -1.14 -11.48 1.65
N GLY A 129 -2.35 -11.77 2.10
CA GLY A 129 -2.96 -11.13 3.25
C GLY A 129 -4.45 -10.84 3.10
N ALA A 130 -4.98 -9.99 3.99
CA ALA A 130 -6.42 -9.74 4.09
C ALA A 130 -7.04 -9.07 2.85
N VAL A 131 -6.23 -8.40 2.03
CA VAL A 131 -6.68 -7.71 0.80
C VAL A 131 -5.90 -8.26 -0.41
N ASN A 132 -5.68 -9.56 -0.44
CA ASN A 132 -5.03 -10.22 -1.56
C ASN A 132 -5.88 -10.04 -2.83
N GLN A 133 -5.27 -9.50 -3.89
CA GLN A 133 -5.93 -9.29 -5.18
C GLN A 133 -5.74 -10.48 -6.14
N ASP A 134 -4.92 -11.45 -5.79
CA ASP A 134 -4.91 -12.73 -6.48
C ASP A 134 -6.11 -13.57 -6.03
N LEU A 135 -7.24 -13.34 -6.69
CA LEU A 135 -8.50 -13.99 -6.35
C LEU A 135 -8.43 -15.52 -6.40
N ARG A 136 -7.54 -16.08 -7.23
CA ARG A 136 -7.41 -17.54 -7.37
C ARG A 136 -6.76 -18.18 -6.16
N SER A 137 -5.88 -17.47 -5.48
CA SER A 137 -5.20 -17.93 -4.27
C SER A 137 -6.09 -17.87 -3.02
N ILE A 138 -7.19 -17.10 -3.07
CA ILE A 138 -8.07 -16.93 -1.91
C ILE A 138 -8.92 -18.17 -1.69
N SER A 139 -8.69 -18.83 -0.55
CA SER A 139 -9.53 -19.94 -0.11
C SER A 139 -10.94 -19.44 0.24
N ASN A 140 -11.95 -19.88 -0.49
CA ASN A 140 -13.34 -19.64 -0.17
C ASN A 140 -14.10 -20.96 0.01
N LYS A 141 -14.18 -21.38 1.27
CA LYS A 141 -14.80 -22.66 1.67
C LYS A 141 -16.34 -22.65 1.63
N GLN A 142 -16.94 -21.46 1.58
CA GLN A 142 -18.41 -21.31 1.62
C GLN A 142 -19.04 -21.09 0.25
N ARG A 143 -18.28 -21.29 -0.82
CA ARG A 143 -18.80 -21.10 -2.17
C ARG A 143 -19.65 -22.28 -2.58
N ASN A 144 -20.94 -22.03 -2.73
CA ASN A 144 -21.93 -23.08 -3.05
C ASN A 144 -22.14 -23.27 -4.57
N ARG A 145 -21.61 -22.37 -5.41
CA ARG A 145 -21.81 -22.42 -6.86
C ARG A 145 -20.48 -22.28 -7.58
N LYS A 146 -20.41 -22.87 -8.76
CA LYS A 146 -19.30 -22.64 -9.68
C LYS A 146 -19.19 -21.15 -9.96
N THR A 147 -18.02 -20.57 -9.81
CA THR A 147 -17.80 -19.13 -9.94
C THR A 147 -16.44 -18.86 -10.61
N TYR A 148 -16.44 -18.07 -11.67
CA TYR A 148 -15.21 -17.57 -12.27
C TYR A 148 -14.51 -16.59 -11.30
N PRO A 149 -13.18 -16.58 -11.19
CA PRO A 149 -12.16 -17.33 -11.95
C PRO A 149 -11.69 -18.65 -11.26
N PHE A 150 -12.43 -19.17 -10.32
CA PHE A 150 -12.00 -20.29 -9.47
C PHE A 150 -12.26 -21.66 -10.08
N GLN A 151 -13.11 -21.70 -11.07
CA GLN A 151 -13.46 -22.94 -11.80
C GLN A 151 -13.62 -22.61 -13.28
N ASP A 152 -13.17 -23.52 -14.12
CA ASP A 152 -13.36 -23.41 -15.55
C ASP A 152 -14.81 -23.71 -15.93
N PHE A 153 -15.39 -22.88 -16.77
CA PHE A 153 -16.73 -23.02 -17.28
C PHE A 153 -16.65 -23.27 -18.79
N TYR A 154 -16.44 -24.50 -19.17
CA TYR A 154 -16.49 -24.89 -20.58
C TYR A 154 -17.92 -25.04 -21.10
N ASP A 155 -18.91 -25.22 -20.20
CA ASP A 155 -20.31 -25.52 -20.51
C ASP A 155 -21.27 -24.42 -20.02
N PHE A 156 -20.78 -23.19 -19.81
CA PHE A 156 -21.62 -22.12 -19.32
C PHE A 156 -22.33 -21.40 -20.47
N THR A 157 -23.66 -21.58 -20.52
CA THR A 157 -24.54 -20.77 -21.38
C THR A 157 -25.12 -19.65 -20.51
N PRO A 158 -24.79 -18.37 -20.74
CA PRO A 158 -25.35 -17.28 -19.94
C PRO A 158 -26.86 -17.16 -20.23
N GLU A 159 -27.66 -17.25 -19.17
CA GLU A 159 -29.09 -16.90 -19.23
C GLU A 159 -29.24 -15.42 -18.85
N ALA A 160 -29.76 -14.62 -19.78
CA ALA A 160 -30.16 -13.27 -19.52
C ALA A 160 -31.59 -13.25 -18.96
N SER A 161 -31.77 -12.94 -17.69
CA SER A 161 -33.08 -12.65 -17.14
C SER A 161 -33.40 -11.15 -17.29
N ASN A 162 -34.56 -10.82 -17.79
CA ASN A 162 -35.07 -9.44 -17.87
C ASN A 162 -35.46 -8.93 -16.49
N GLY A 163 -34.47 -8.73 -15.60
CA GLY A 163 -34.52 -7.90 -14.39
C GLY A 163 -35.85 -7.74 -13.63
N LYS A 164 -36.73 -8.72 -13.63
CA LYS A 164 -37.84 -8.72 -12.68
C LYS A 164 -37.30 -9.17 -11.33
N SER A 165 -37.08 -8.20 -10.46
CA SER A 165 -36.83 -8.42 -9.04
C SER A 165 -37.89 -9.33 -8.47
N ILE A 166 -37.50 -10.55 -8.09
CA ILE A 166 -38.34 -11.37 -7.22
C ILE A 166 -38.08 -10.85 -5.80
N ILE A 167 -38.85 -9.83 -5.42
CA ILE A 167 -39.03 -9.47 -4.01
C ILE A 167 -40.13 -10.40 -3.51
N ASN A 168 -39.78 -11.43 -2.79
CA ASN A 168 -40.64 -12.16 -1.88
C ASN A 168 -40.40 -11.66 -0.48
#